data_aadd8925b1f3f9cc4ab6db38cf2ae09c
#
_entry.id   aadd8925b1f3f9cc4ab6db38cf2ae09c
#
_cell.length_a   1.000
_cell.length_b   1.000
_cell.length_c   1.000
_cell.angle_alpha   90.00
_cell.angle_beta   90.00
_cell.angle_gamma   90.00
#
_symmetry.space_group_name_H-M   'P 1'
#
loop_
_entity.id
_entity.type
_entity.pdbx_description
1 polymer ?
#
loop_
_entity_poly.entity_id
_entity_poly.type
_entity_poly.pdbx_seq_one_letter_code
_entity_poly.pdbx_strand_id
1 'polypeptide(L)'
;MHDAAYYIDLLLSGVTVGSLYALTAIGYTMVYGILRLINFAHGDIFMMAGFFMVYAATWMPMAVCIPLVLIATVALGVLIEKAAYSPLRTAPRMSVMISAIGVSYLLQNLATYITGGIARAYPDIPFLTQVMQVGSLNVKRITIITPILTILLVVVLVILIQKTKIGMAMRAVSRDFETAQLMGIKINSVISVTFVIGSLLAGVASILYFSNYGQVSPMIGAMPGLKAFVAAVFGGIGSILLDINLPDGSGLELL
;
A
#
# COMPACT_ATOMS: atom_id res chain seq x y z
N MET A 1 8.92 9.52 -37.31
CA MET A 1 9.78 8.57 -36.57
C MET A 1 9.93 9.13 -35.17
N HIS A 2 9.45 8.42 -34.17
CA HIS A 2 9.65 8.87 -32.77
C HIS A 2 11.10 8.67 -32.40
N ASP A 3 11.74 9.71 -31.84
CA ASP A 3 13.12 9.68 -31.40
C ASP A 3 13.34 8.62 -30.29
N ALA A 4 14.53 8.06 -30.20
CA ALA A 4 14.91 7.15 -29.11
C ALA A 4 14.57 7.73 -27.72
N ALA A 5 14.67 9.06 -27.58
CA ALA A 5 14.28 9.81 -26.40
C ALA A 5 12.81 9.57 -25.99
N TYR A 6 11.89 9.51 -26.94
CA TYR A 6 10.47 9.24 -26.68
C TYR A 6 10.25 7.84 -26.07
N TYR A 7 10.90 6.83 -26.64
CA TYR A 7 10.75 5.44 -26.11
C TYR A 7 11.37 5.29 -24.72
N ILE A 8 12.48 5.98 -24.44
CA ILE A 8 13.09 5.98 -23.12
C ILE A 8 12.17 6.65 -22.10
N ASP A 9 11.56 7.80 -22.42
CA ASP A 9 10.61 8.47 -21.54
C ASP A 9 9.38 7.61 -21.26
N LEU A 10 8.86 6.92 -22.27
CA LEU A 10 7.75 6.00 -22.14
C LEU A 10 8.08 4.82 -21.20
N LEU A 11 9.28 4.24 -21.34
CA LEU A 11 9.75 3.16 -20.48
C LEU A 11 9.93 3.63 -19.03
N LEU A 12 10.54 4.79 -18.82
CA LEU A 12 10.70 5.39 -17.49
C LEU A 12 9.36 5.65 -16.82
N SER A 13 8.41 6.20 -17.57
CA SER A 13 7.04 6.42 -17.09
C SER A 13 6.34 5.11 -16.74
N GLY A 14 6.49 4.08 -17.57
CA GLY A 14 5.95 2.74 -17.32
C GLY A 14 6.53 2.11 -16.05
N VAL A 15 7.84 2.18 -15.85
CA VAL A 15 8.52 1.70 -14.63
C VAL A 15 8.04 2.47 -13.40
N THR A 16 7.85 3.78 -13.51
CA THR A 16 7.34 4.61 -12.41
C THR A 16 5.93 4.19 -12.00
N VAL A 17 5.02 4.07 -12.95
CA VAL A 17 3.64 3.65 -12.68
C VAL A 17 3.60 2.21 -12.14
N GLY A 18 4.39 1.31 -12.72
CA GLY A 18 4.54 -0.07 -12.23
C GLY A 18 5.03 -0.13 -10.78
N SER A 19 6.00 0.72 -10.43
CA SER A 19 6.54 0.82 -9.07
C SER A 19 5.48 1.30 -8.06
N LEU A 20 4.64 2.27 -8.43
CA LEU A 20 3.53 2.75 -7.59
C LEU A 20 2.51 1.64 -7.31
N TYR A 21 2.13 0.89 -8.33
CA TYR A 21 1.23 -0.25 -8.15
C TYR A 21 1.89 -1.38 -7.39
N ALA A 22 3.18 -1.66 -7.59
CA ALA A 22 3.91 -2.66 -6.82
C ALA A 22 3.92 -2.32 -5.32
N LEU A 23 4.17 -1.07 -4.95
CA LEU A 23 4.17 -0.63 -3.56
C LEU A 23 2.79 -0.82 -2.90
N THR A 24 1.72 -0.48 -3.61
CA THR A 24 0.34 -0.70 -3.15
C THR A 24 0.02 -2.20 -3.07
N ALA A 25 0.43 -2.99 -4.09
CA ALA A 25 0.19 -4.44 -4.15
C ALA A 25 0.87 -5.18 -2.99
N ILE A 26 2.07 -4.77 -2.60
CA ILE A 26 2.79 -5.34 -1.45
C ILE A 26 2.00 -5.09 -0.16
N GLY A 27 1.41 -3.91 0.02
CA GLY A 27 0.51 -3.64 1.14
C GLY A 27 -0.69 -4.59 1.19
N TYR A 28 -1.30 -4.89 0.04
CA TYR A 28 -2.37 -5.89 -0.10
C TYR A 28 -1.89 -7.30 0.26
N THR A 29 -0.76 -7.73 -0.33
CA THR A 29 -0.24 -9.09 -0.13
C THR A 29 0.16 -9.35 1.30
N MET A 30 0.66 -8.34 2.01
CA MET A 30 1.00 -8.44 3.44
C MET A 30 -0.23 -8.78 4.28
N VAL A 31 -1.33 -8.07 4.09
CA VAL A 31 -2.58 -8.30 4.82
C VAL A 31 -3.19 -9.64 4.41
N TYR A 32 -3.23 -9.94 3.11
CA TYR A 32 -3.77 -11.19 2.60
C TYR A 32 -2.96 -12.42 3.08
N GLY A 33 -1.65 -12.33 3.07
CA GLY A 33 -0.76 -13.44 3.48
C GLY A 33 -0.98 -13.90 4.92
N ILE A 34 -1.43 -13.02 5.80
CA ILE A 34 -1.68 -13.34 7.21
C ILE A 34 -3.16 -13.66 7.46
N LEU A 35 -4.08 -12.82 6.98
CA LEU A 35 -5.51 -12.99 7.23
C LEU A 35 -6.18 -13.94 6.23
N ARG A 36 -5.55 -14.21 5.09
CA ARG A 36 -6.14 -14.93 3.95
C ARG A 36 -7.47 -14.31 3.49
N LEU A 37 -7.59 -12.99 3.64
CA LEU A 37 -8.77 -12.19 3.31
C LEU A 37 -8.33 -10.93 2.56
N ILE A 38 -9.09 -10.58 1.52
CA ILE A 38 -8.84 -9.38 0.72
C ILE A 38 -9.32 -8.15 1.50
N ASN A 39 -8.42 -7.19 1.71
CA ASN A 39 -8.77 -5.90 2.31
C ASN A 39 -9.21 -4.90 1.24
N PHE A 40 -10.49 -4.89 0.88
CA PHE A 40 -11.03 -3.96 -0.12
C PHE A 40 -10.86 -2.48 0.28
N ALA A 41 -10.78 -2.17 1.58
CA ALA A 41 -10.57 -0.81 2.07
C ALA A 41 -9.13 -0.29 1.85
N HIS A 42 -8.17 -1.12 1.42
CA HIS A 42 -6.77 -0.71 1.28
C HIS A 42 -6.58 0.41 0.23
N GLY A 43 -7.29 0.33 -0.89
CA GLY A 43 -7.30 1.39 -1.91
C GLY A 43 -7.90 2.71 -1.39
N ASP A 44 -8.86 2.62 -0.46
CA ASP A 44 -9.46 3.80 0.14
C ASP A 44 -8.58 4.40 1.26
N ILE A 45 -7.77 3.58 1.95
CA ILE A 45 -6.69 4.08 2.83
C ILE A 45 -5.69 4.91 2.02
N PHE A 46 -5.30 4.40 0.85
CA PHE A 46 -4.44 5.14 -0.09
C PHE A 46 -5.08 6.47 -0.53
N MET A 47 -6.35 6.49 -0.88
CA MET A 47 -7.11 7.69 -1.23
C MET A 47 -7.17 8.68 -0.06
N MET A 48 -7.51 8.22 1.14
CA MET A 48 -7.60 9.05 2.34
C MET A 48 -6.26 9.69 2.71
N ALA A 49 -5.14 9.00 2.52
CA ALA A 49 -3.81 9.57 2.69
C ALA A 49 -3.58 10.78 1.76
N GLY A 50 -4.08 10.71 0.52
CA GLY A 50 -4.07 11.84 -0.41
C GLY A 50 -4.87 13.03 0.12
N PHE A 51 -6.08 12.81 0.64
CA PHE A 51 -6.88 13.87 1.25
C PHE A 51 -6.25 14.43 2.52
N PHE A 52 -5.66 13.59 3.38
CA PHE A 52 -4.92 14.07 4.55
C PHE A 52 -3.81 15.05 4.15
N MET A 53 -3.09 14.77 3.06
CA MET A 53 -2.06 15.69 2.55
C MET A 53 -2.67 17.00 2.04
N VAL A 54 -3.76 16.94 1.28
CA VAL A 54 -4.44 18.15 0.76
C VAL A 54 -4.85 19.07 1.91
N TYR A 55 -5.46 18.51 2.96
CA TYR A 55 -5.92 19.32 4.09
C TYR A 55 -4.79 19.73 5.04
N ALA A 56 -3.80 18.88 5.30
CA ALA A 56 -2.66 19.23 6.15
C ALA A 56 -1.82 20.36 5.55
N ALA A 57 -1.61 20.35 4.24
CA ALA A 57 -0.81 21.36 3.54
C ALA A 57 -1.42 22.76 3.55
N THR A 58 -2.73 22.91 3.88
CA THR A 58 -3.35 24.23 4.04
C THR A 58 -2.94 24.93 5.34
N TRP A 59 -2.45 24.17 6.34
CA TRP A 59 -2.18 24.70 7.68
C TRP A 59 -0.71 24.58 8.10
N MET A 60 0.06 23.70 7.45
CA MET A 60 1.40 23.35 7.92
C MET A 60 2.41 23.31 6.77
N PRO A 61 3.70 23.56 7.06
CA PRO A 61 4.75 23.40 6.07
C PRO A 61 4.90 21.94 5.65
N MET A 62 5.28 21.70 4.39
CA MET A 62 5.33 20.37 3.76
C MET A 62 6.19 19.35 4.53
N ALA A 63 7.29 19.81 5.16
CA ALA A 63 8.17 18.95 5.96
C ALA A 63 7.46 18.31 7.17
N VAL A 64 6.44 18.97 7.72
CA VAL A 64 5.62 18.46 8.83
C VAL A 64 4.43 17.65 8.29
N CYS A 65 3.89 18.04 7.13
CA CYS A 65 2.75 17.35 6.52
C CYS A 65 3.07 15.88 6.21
N ILE A 66 4.22 15.60 5.61
CA ILE A 66 4.59 14.24 5.20
C ILE A 66 4.55 13.24 6.37
N PRO A 67 5.29 13.45 7.48
CA PRO A 67 5.23 12.51 8.60
C PRO A 67 3.85 12.48 9.26
N LEU A 68 3.16 13.61 9.36
CA LEU A 68 1.80 13.66 9.94
C LEU A 68 0.81 12.83 9.12
N VAL A 69 0.84 12.94 7.81
CA VAL A 69 0.00 12.16 6.89
C VAL A 69 0.29 10.67 7.01
N LEU A 70 1.55 10.27 7.09
CA LEU A 70 1.91 8.86 7.29
C LEU A 70 1.38 8.33 8.63
N ILE A 71 1.52 9.10 9.71
CA ILE A 71 0.97 8.75 11.03
C ILE A 71 -0.57 8.66 10.97
N ALA A 72 -1.24 9.63 10.36
CA ALA A 72 -2.70 9.62 10.21
C ALA A 72 -3.19 8.44 9.38
N THR A 73 -2.46 8.09 8.30
CA THR A 73 -2.79 6.94 7.46
C THR A 73 -2.63 5.62 8.21
N VAL A 74 -1.57 5.47 8.99
CA VAL A 74 -1.35 4.31 9.86
C VAL A 74 -2.43 4.24 10.94
N ALA A 75 -2.77 5.37 11.57
CA ALA A 75 -3.84 5.43 12.57
C ALA A 75 -5.20 5.01 11.97
N LEU A 76 -5.52 5.47 10.75
CA LEU A 76 -6.71 5.04 10.01
C LEU A 76 -6.69 3.52 9.75
N GLY A 77 -5.57 2.98 9.29
CA GLY A 77 -5.44 1.55 9.05
C GLY A 77 -5.63 0.69 10.30
N VAL A 78 -5.06 1.13 11.44
CA VAL A 78 -5.26 0.48 12.74
C VAL A 78 -6.71 0.63 13.22
N LEU A 79 -7.34 1.77 13.00
CA LEU A 79 -8.74 1.98 13.33
C LEU A 79 -9.64 1.02 12.55
N ILE A 80 -9.41 0.87 11.25
CA ILE A 80 -10.15 -0.06 10.40
C ILE A 80 -9.92 -1.51 10.87
N GLU A 81 -8.69 -1.88 11.18
CA GLU A 81 -8.39 -3.21 11.72
C GLU A 81 -9.18 -3.48 13.00
N LYS A 82 -9.14 -2.55 13.95
CA LYS A 82 -9.82 -2.74 15.24
C LYS A 82 -11.34 -2.67 15.14
N ALA A 83 -11.89 -1.79 14.31
CA ALA A 83 -13.33 -1.59 14.22
C ALA A 83 -14.03 -2.61 13.31
N ALA A 84 -13.41 -2.99 12.17
CA ALA A 84 -14.05 -3.77 11.14
C ALA A 84 -13.56 -5.23 11.05
N TYR A 85 -12.29 -5.48 11.39
CA TYR A 85 -11.71 -6.82 11.25
C TYR A 85 -11.60 -7.55 12.58
N SER A 86 -11.18 -6.87 13.65
CA SER A 86 -10.96 -7.50 14.95
C SER A 86 -12.22 -8.16 15.54
N PRO A 87 -13.40 -7.52 15.49
CA PRO A 87 -14.63 -8.12 16.01
C PRO A 87 -15.13 -9.35 15.23
N LEU A 88 -14.75 -9.43 13.93
CA LEU A 88 -15.25 -10.46 13.02
C LEU A 88 -14.24 -11.59 12.78
N ARG A 89 -13.16 -11.69 13.55
CA ARG A 89 -12.12 -12.72 13.36
C ARG A 89 -12.60 -14.15 13.49
N THR A 90 -13.61 -14.37 14.31
CA THR A 90 -14.24 -15.69 14.51
C THR A 90 -15.45 -15.92 13.60
N ALA A 91 -15.85 -14.89 12.84
CA ALA A 91 -16.97 -14.98 11.91
C ALA A 91 -16.56 -15.68 10.60
N PRO A 92 -17.53 -16.19 9.82
CA PRO A 92 -17.28 -16.72 8.49
C PRO A 92 -16.54 -15.70 7.60
N ARG A 93 -15.65 -16.18 6.72
CA ARG A 93 -14.84 -15.32 5.83
C ARG A 93 -15.66 -14.31 5.03
N MET A 94 -16.88 -14.72 4.59
CA MET A 94 -17.80 -13.85 3.86
C MET A 94 -18.22 -12.62 4.68
N SER A 95 -18.48 -12.77 5.99
CA SER A 95 -18.85 -11.65 6.86
C SER A 95 -17.73 -10.62 6.97
N VAL A 96 -16.48 -11.07 7.05
CA VAL A 96 -15.31 -10.19 7.10
C VAL A 96 -15.13 -9.44 5.76
N MET A 97 -15.33 -10.13 4.63
CA MET A 97 -15.27 -9.51 3.30
C MET A 97 -16.36 -8.45 3.12
N ILE A 98 -17.59 -8.72 3.55
CA ILE A 98 -18.70 -7.75 3.50
C ILE A 98 -18.38 -6.54 4.37
N SER A 99 -17.82 -6.75 5.57
CA SER A 99 -17.37 -5.65 6.44
C SER A 99 -16.29 -4.79 5.76
N ALA A 100 -15.31 -5.41 5.08
CA ALA A 100 -14.28 -4.69 4.34
C ALA A 100 -14.86 -3.82 3.22
N ILE A 101 -15.84 -4.35 2.48
CA ILE A 101 -16.57 -3.59 1.44
C ILE A 101 -17.36 -2.44 2.08
N GLY A 102 -18.03 -2.70 3.22
CA GLY A 102 -18.74 -1.66 3.96
C GLY A 102 -17.84 -0.51 4.40
N VAL A 103 -16.63 -0.82 4.89
CA VAL A 103 -15.62 0.19 5.23
C VAL A 103 -15.16 0.97 4.00
N SER A 104 -14.94 0.27 2.88
CA SER A 104 -14.59 0.91 1.61
C SER A 104 -15.64 1.96 1.21
N TYR A 105 -16.92 1.58 1.20
CA TYR A 105 -18.01 2.50 0.90
C TYR A 105 -18.14 3.64 1.92
N LEU A 106 -17.91 3.37 3.21
CA LEU A 106 -17.90 4.39 4.25
C LEU A 106 -16.84 5.46 3.95
N LEU A 107 -15.60 5.06 3.64
CA LEU A 107 -14.50 5.99 3.35
C LEU A 107 -14.76 6.79 2.07
N GLN A 108 -15.26 6.16 1.00
CA GLN A 108 -15.60 6.83 -0.24
C GLN A 108 -16.71 7.86 -0.07
N ASN A 109 -17.79 7.51 0.65
CA ASN A 109 -18.88 8.43 0.92
C ASN A 109 -18.45 9.54 1.88
N LEU A 110 -17.62 9.26 2.88
CA LEU A 110 -17.06 10.26 3.76
C LEU A 110 -16.21 11.26 2.98
N ALA A 111 -15.32 10.78 2.10
CA ALA A 111 -14.53 11.63 1.21
C ALA A 111 -15.42 12.47 0.30
N THR A 112 -16.47 11.88 -0.28
CA THR A 112 -17.44 12.59 -1.12
C THR A 112 -18.19 13.66 -0.33
N TYR A 113 -18.63 13.37 0.89
CA TYR A 113 -19.30 14.32 1.76
C TYR A 113 -18.41 15.52 2.11
N ILE A 114 -17.16 15.27 2.52
CA ILE A 114 -16.21 16.32 2.92
C ILE A 114 -15.79 17.19 1.72
N THR A 115 -15.67 16.62 0.54
CA THR A 115 -15.19 17.33 -0.67
C THR A 115 -16.31 17.92 -1.51
N GLY A 116 -17.57 17.54 -1.24
CA GLY A 116 -18.71 17.86 -2.11
C GLY A 116 -18.66 17.10 -3.44
N GLY A 117 -17.96 15.96 -3.49
CA GLY A 117 -17.78 15.16 -4.72
C GLY A 117 -16.77 15.74 -5.71
N ILE A 118 -16.11 16.85 -5.38
CA ILE A 118 -15.19 17.56 -6.28
C ILE A 118 -13.75 17.13 -6.02
N ALA A 119 -13.00 16.93 -7.12
CA ALA A 119 -11.56 16.68 -7.03
C ALA A 119 -10.84 17.90 -6.43
N ARG A 120 -9.85 17.63 -5.58
CA ARG A 120 -9.00 18.63 -4.95
C ARG A 120 -7.61 18.61 -5.56
N ALA A 121 -7.06 19.80 -5.81
CA ALA A 121 -5.67 19.91 -6.25
C ALA A 121 -4.74 19.38 -5.15
N TYR A 122 -3.79 18.54 -5.54
CA TYR A 122 -2.77 18.04 -4.63
C TYR A 122 -1.68 19.09 -4.46
N PRO A 123 -1.19 19.33 -3.25
CA PRO A 123 -0.15 20.33 -3.01
C PRO A 123 1.14 19.94 -3.75
N ASP A 124 1.79 20.92 -4.34
CA ASP A 124 3.07 20.72 -4.99
C ASP A 124 4.15 20.42 -3.95
N ILE A 125 4.92 19.36 -4.19
CA ILE A 125 6.10 19.01 -3.41
C ILE A 125 7.32 19.32 -4.29
N PRO A 126 7.97 20.50 -4.15
CA PRO A 126 8.98 20.97 -5.11
C PRO A 126 10.15 20.00 -5.27
N PHE A 127 10.49 19.27 -4.20
CA PHE A 127 11.55 18.26 -4.24
C PHE A 127 11.24 17.10 -5.20
N LEU A 128 9.97 16.73 -5.36
CA LEU A 128 9.52 15.61 -6.20
C LEU A 128 9.16 16.06 -7.61
N THR A 129 8.58 17.24 -7.77
CA THR A 129 7.99 17.71 -9.03
C THR A 129 8.96 18.47 -9.92
N GLN A 130 10.10 18.91 -9.40
CA GLN A 130 11.12 19.58 -10.20
C GLN A 130 11.58 18.71 -11.37
N VAL A 131 11.69 19.37 -12.54
CA VAL A 131 12.21 18.74 -13.75
C VAL A 131 13.74 18.77 -13.74
N MET A 132 14.34 17.62 -14.02
CA MET A 132 15.79 17.48 -14.22
C MET A 132 16.08 17.17 -15.68
N GLN A 133 17.13 17.76 -16.20
CA GLN A 133 17.66 17.38 -17.51
C GLN A 133 18.61 16.20 -17.34
N VAL A 134 18.26 15.08 -17.97
CA VAL A 134 19.11 13.89 -18.04
C VAL A 134 19.47 13.68 -19.51
N GLY A 135 20.63 14.21 -19.93
CA GLY A 135 21.02 14.25 -21.33
C GLY A 135 20.08 15.14 -22.16
N SER A 136 19.38 14.56 -23.13
CA SER A 136 18.37 15.23 -23.97
C SER A 136 16.93 15.16 -23.42
N LEU A 137 16.73 14.49 -22.27
CA LEU A 137 15.39 14.25 -21.68
C LEU A 137 15.12 15.20 -20.53
N ASN A 138 13.92 15.77 -20.51
CA ASN A 138 13.40 16.53 -19.39
C ASN A 138 12.51 15.61 -18.51
N VAL A 139 13.07 15.05 -17.44
CA VAL A 139 12.39 14.07 -16.60
C VAL A 139 12.07 14.68 -15.25
N LYS A 140 10.85 14.48 -14.73
CA LYS A 140 10.51 14.87 -13.36
C LYS A 140 11.32 14.02 -12.37
N ARG A 141 11.80 14.61 -11.28
CA ARG A 141 12.51 13.87 -10.23
C ARG A 141 11.72 12.68 -9.69
N ILE A 142 10.42 12.82 -9.57
CA ILE A 142 9.54 11.76 -9.07
C ILE A 142 9.63 10.48 -9.92
N THR A 143 9.85 10.60 -11.23
CA THR A 143 9.99 9.46 -12.15
C THR A 143 11.19 8.58 -11.79
N ILE A 144 12.26 9.18 -11.27
CA ILE A 144 13.48 8.47 -10.86
C ILE A 144 13.38 8.05 -9.39
N ILE A 145 12.86 8.93 -8.52
CA ILE A 145 12.77 8.67 -7.08
C ILE A 145 11.80 7.52 -6.78
N THR A 146 10.67 7.43 -7.50
CA THR A 146 9.64 6.42 -7.23
C THR A 146 10.16 4.98 -7.35
N PRO A 147 10.81 4.55 -8.45
CA PRO A 147 11.34 3.19 -8.54
C PRO A 147 12.42 2.91 -7.47
N ILE A 148 13.31 3.87 -7.23
CA ILE A 148 14.40 3.73 -6.26
C ILE A 148 13.82 3.55 -4.85
N LEU A 149 12.89 4.41 -4.46
CA LEU A 149 12.23 4.35 -3.16
C LEU A 149 11.41 3.05 -3.01
N THR A 150 10.73 2.62 -4.08
CA THR A 150 10.00 1.34 -4.07
C THR A 150 10.93 0.17 -3.83
N ILE A 151 12.04 0.07 -4.55
CA ILE A 151 13.03 -1.00 -4.35
C ILE A 151 13.58 -0.94 -2.92
N LEU A 152 13.93 0.25 -2.42
CA LEU A 152 14.42 0.42 -1.05
C LEU A 152 13.40 -0.09 -0.02
N LEU A 153 12.13 0.30 -0.15
CA LEU A 153 11.06 -0.13 0.75
C LEU A 153 10.81 -1.64 0.68
N VAL A 154 10.88 -2.23 -0.52
CA VAL A 154 10.79 -3.69 -0.69
C VAL A 154 11.94 -4.39 0.03
N VAL A 155 13.18 -3.93 -0.15
CA VAL A 155 14.35 -4.51 0.52
C VAL A 155 14.22 -4.41 2.04
N VAL A 156 13.82 -3.24 2.55
CA VAL A 156 13.57 -3.03 3.99
C VAL A 156 12.49 -3.97 4.50
N LEU A 157 11.40 -4.13 3.75
CA LEU A 157 10.32 -5.04 4.11
C LEU A 157 10.77 -6.50 4.13
N VAL A 158 11.53 -6.95 3.12
CA VAL A 158 12.09 -8.30 3.06
C VAL A 158 13.00 -8.56 4.27
N ILE A 159 13.87 -7.60 4.60
CA ILE A 159 14.74 -7.70 5.79
C ILE A 159 13.88 -7.77 7.07
N LEU A 160 12.85 -6.95 7.18
CA LEU A 160 11.93 -6.96 8.32
C LEU A 160 11.26 -8.32 8.47
N ILE A 161 10.72 -8.87 7.39
CA ILE A 161 10.03 -10.17 7.40
C ILE A 161 11.02 -11.30 7.70
N GLN A 162 12.23 -11.29 7.13
CA GLN A 162 13.18 -12.39 7.26
C GLN A 162 13.99 -12.36 8.56
N LYS A 163 14.42 -11.18 8.99
CA LYS A 163 15.44 -11.02 10.03
C LYS A 163 14.90 -10.58 11.37
N THR A 164 13.61 -10.16 11.48
CA THR A 164 13.06 -9.68 12.76
C THR A 164 12.18 -10.71 13.45
N LYS A 165 12.04 -10.57 14.78
CA LYS A 165 11.10 -11.39 15.59
C LYS A 165 9.65 -11.22 15.15
N ILE A 166 9.27 -10.01 14.73
CA ILE A 166 7.93 -9.70 14.21
C ILE A 166 7.70 -10.43 12.89
N GLY A 167 8.67 -10.39 11.97
CA GLY A 167 8.60 -11.11 10.71
C GLY A 167 8.56 -12.64 10.90
N MET A 168 9.28 -13.17 11.88
CA MET A 168 9.18 -14.59 12.25
C MET A 168 7.77 -14.94 12.74
N ALA A 169 7.18 -14.11 13.59
CA ALA A 169 5.81 -14.30 14.06
C ALA A 169 4.79 -14.21 12.91
N MET A 170 4.97 -13.27 11.97
CA MET A 170 4.14 -13.15 10.77
C MET A 170 4.17 -14.42 9.92
N ARG A 171 5.37 -14.97 9.67
CA ARG A 171 5.51 -16.23 8.90
C ARG A 171 4.92 -17.44 9.61
N ALA A 172 5.05 -17.52 10.94
CA ALA A 172 4.44 -18.58 11.72
C ALA A 172 2.90 -18.52 11.62
N VAL A 173 2.30 -17.35 11.82
CA VAL A 173 0.85 -17.12 11.73
C VAL A 173 0.31 -17.36 10.32
N SER A 174 1.06 -17.00 9.27
CA SER A 174 0.64 -17.24 7.89
C SER A 174 0.58 -18.72 7.51
N ARG A 175 1.39 -19.57 8.16
CA ARG A 175 1.38 -21.01 7.93
C ARG A 175 0.23 -21.70 8.68
N ASP A 176 0.19 -21.51 9.99
CA ASP A 176 -0.81 -22.14 10.85
C ASP A 176 -1.15 -21.22 12.02
N PHE A 177 -2.39 -20.77 12.04
CA PHE A 177 -2.93 -19.84 13.02
C PHE A 177 -3.03 -20.48 14.42
N GLU A 178 -3.51 -21.73 14.48
CA GLU A 178 -3.75 -22.43 15.73
C GLU A 178 -2.42 -22.85 16.39
N THR A 179 -1.53 -23.44 15.62
CA THR A 179 -0.20 -23.81 16.12
C THR A 179 0.61 -22.60 16.57
N ALA A 180 0.56 -21.47 15.83
CA ALA A 180 1.23 -20.25 16.24
C ALA A 180 0.70 -19.71 17.58
N GLN A 181 -0.62 -19.81 17.81
CA GLN A 181 -1.24 -19.42 19.07
C GLN A 181 -0.80 -20.32 20.23
N LEU A 182 -0.75 -21.62 20.02
CA LEU A 182 -0.27 -22.58 21.02
C LEU A 182 1.19 -22.35 21.41
N MET A 183 2.01 -21.86 20.47
CA MET A 183 3.41 -21.46 20.71
C MET A 183 3.56 -20.10 21.40
N GLY A 184 2.44 -19.49 21.84
CA GLY A 184 2.42 -18.22 22.59
C GLY A 184 2.52 -16.95 21.73
N ILE A 185 2.37 -17.05 20.41
CA ILE A 185 2.39 -15.88 19.53
C ILE A 185 1.07 -15.12 19.69
N LYS A 186 1.17 -13.83 20.04
CA LYS A 186 0.01 -12.93 20.14
C LYS A 186 -0.49 -12.54 18.74
N ILE A 187 -1.39 -13.33 18.18
CA ILE A 187 -1.91 -13.18 16.82
C ILE A 187 -2.47 -11.77 16.58
N ASN A 188 -3.18 -11.21 17.55
CA ASN A 188 -3.73 -9.85 17.46
C ASN A 188 -2.65 -8.80 17.19
N SER A 189 -1.49 -8.91 17.85
CA SER A 189 -0.36 -8.01 17.63
C SER A 189 0.22 -8.18 16.23
N VAL A 190 0.33 -9.41 15.74
CA VAL A 190 0.84 -9.69 14.40
C VAL A 190 -0.04 -9.06 13.34
N ILE A 191 -1.36 -9.22 13.46
CA ILE A 191 -2.34 -8.62 12.53
C ILE A 191 -2.26 -7.09 12.58
N SER A 192 -2.28 -6.48 13.78
CA SER A 192 -2.20 -5.01 13.90
C SER A 192 -0.91 -4.46 13.29
N VAL A 193 0.24 -5.11 13.52
CA VAL A 193 1.51 -4.69 12.89
C VAL A 193 1.46 -4.83 11.37
N THR A 194 0.78 -5.85 10.84
CA THR A 194 0.61 -6.00 9.40
C THR A 194 -0.21 -4.85 8.81
N PHE A 195 -1.28 -4.44 9.48
CA PHE A 195 -2.06 -3.28 9.06
C PHE A 195 -1.25 -1.98 9.15
N VAL A 196 -0.42 -1.80 10.18
CA VAL A 196 0.50 -0.67 10.29
C VAL A 196 1.44 -0.60 9.09
N ILE A 197 2.10 -1.71 8.76
CA ILE A 197 3.04 -1.76 7.62
C ILE A 197 2.29 -1.53 6.30
N GLY A 198 1.18 -2.22 6.08
CA GLY A 198 0.38 -2.07 4.87
C GLY A 198 -0.11 -0.62 4.68
N SER A 199 -0.65 -0.01 5.74
CA SER A 199 -1.12 1.38 5.69
C SER A 199 0.01 2.39 5.51
N LEU A 200 1.19 2.13 6.07
CA LEU A 200 2.37 2.95 5.84
C LEU A 200 2.79 2.92 4.36
N LEU A 201 2.83 1.74 3.76
CA LEU A 201 3.14 1.57 2.34
C LEU A 201 2.09 2.25 1.45
N ALA A 202 0.79 2.13 1.79
CA ALA A 202 -0.28 2.84 1.10
C ALA A 202 -0.12 4.35 1.20
N GLY A 203 0.28 4.87 2.37
CA GLY A 203 0.55 6.30 2.58
C GLY A 203 1.71 6.80 1.72
N VAL A 204 2.82 6.08 1.68
CA VAL A 204 3.97 6.43 0.82
C VAL A 204 3.59 6.37 -0.66
N ALA A 205 2.90 5.30 -1.08
CA ALA A 205 2.41 5.15 -2.46
C ALA A 205 1.47 6.29 -2.84
N SER A 206 0.59 6.72 -1.93
CA SER A 206 -0.33 7.83 -2.10
C SER A 206 0.42 9.15 -2.34
N ILE A 207 1.41 9.47 -1.52
CA ILE A 207 2.22 10.69 -1.66
C ILE A 207 2.88 10.73 -3.03
N LEU A 208 3.51 9.64 -3.45
CA LEU A 208 4.18 9.55 -4.75
C LEU A 208 3.17 9.63 -5.91
N TYR A 209 2.05 8.90 -5.81
CA TYR A 209 1.03 8.86 -6.85
C TYR A 209 0.41 10.24 -7.08
N PHE A 210 -0.08 10.89 -6.03
CA PHE A 210 -0.76 12.18 -6.17
C PHE A 210 0.20 13.33 -6.47
N SER A 211 1.47 13.25 -6.06
CA SER A 211 2.51 14.19 -6.52
C SER A 211 2.76 14.10 -8.03
N ASN A 212 2.55 12.92 -8.63
CA ASN A 212 2.68 12.75 -10.07
C ASN A 212 1.44 13.20 -10.85
N TYR A 213 0.23 12.92 -10.31
CA TYR A 213 -1.05 13.21 -10.99
C TYR A 213 -1.63 14.58 -10.65
N GLY A 214 -1.21 15.21 -9.56
CA GLY A 214 -1.58 16.59 -9.19
C GLY A 214 -2.99 16.78 -8.66
N GLN A 215 -3.79 15.73 -8.48
CA GLN A 215 -5.16 15.83 -7.96
C GLN A 215 -5.61 14.57 -7.22
N VAL A 216 -6.50 14.77 -6.24
CA VAL A 216 -7.17 13.70 -5.49
C VAL A 216 -8.68 13.86 -5.67
N SER A 217 -9.37 12.79 -6.05
CA SER A 217 -10.83 12.79 -6.13
C SER A 217 -11.42 11.70 -5.22
N PRO A 218 -12.65 11.88 -4.72
CA PRO A 218 -13.39 10.80 -4.08
C PRO A 218 -13.50 9.61 -5.04
N MET A 219 -13.38 8.39 -4.51
CA MET A 219 -13.37 7.13 -5.27
C MET A 219 -12.10 6.85 -6.10
N ILE A 220 -11.12 7.76 -6.17
CA ILE A 220 -9.88 7.50 -6.93
C ILE A 220 -9.11 6.29 -6.41
N GLY A 221 -9.31 5.90 -5.15
CA GLY A 221 -8.67 4.72 -4.56
C GLY A 221 -9.11 3.39 -5.18
N ALA A 222 -10.32 3.32 -5.73
CA ALA A 222 -10.87 2.08 -6.26
C ALA A 222 -10.06 1.52 -7.44
N MET A 223 -9.67 2.35 -8.41
CA MET A 223 -8.92 1.89 -9.58
C MET A 223 -7.46 1.51 -9.28
N PRO A 224 -6.65 2.31 -8.60
CA PRO A 224 -5.33 1.90 -8.13
C PRO A 224 -5.38 0.68 -7.22
N GLY A 225 -6.38 0.62 -6.33
CA GLY A 225 -6.61 -0.53 -5.47
C GLY A 225 -6.88 -1.81 -6.25
N LEU A 226 -7.79 -1.78 -7.22
CA LEU A 226 -8.09 -2.92 -8.07
C LEU A 226 -6.88 -3.36 -8.90
N LYS A 227 -6.16 -2.41 -9.52
CA LYS A 227 -4.96 -2.73 -10.31
C LYS A 227 -3.85 -3.34 -9.45
N ALA A 228 -3.64 -2.81 -8.25
CA ALA A 228 -2.68 -3.36 -7.29
C ALA A 228 -3.09 -4.76 -6.82
N PHE A 229 -4.37 -4.99 -6.59
CA PHE A 229 -4.90 -6.32 -6.26
C PHE A 229 -4.68 -7.32 -7.40
N VAL A 230 -5.01 -6.94 -8.64
CA VAL A 230 -4.77 -7.78 -9.82
C VAL A 230 -3.29 -8.09 -9.97
N ALA A 231 -2.40 -7.08 -9.82
CA ALA A 231 -0.96 -7.28 -9.85
C ALA A 231 -0.49 -8.25 -8.74
N ALA A 232 -1.06 -8.15 -7.54
CA ALA A 232 -0.78 -9.05 -6.44
C ALA A 232 -1.19 -10.50 -6.75
N VAL A 233 -2.38 -10.70 -7.36
CA VAL A 233 -2.88 -12.02 -7.75
C VAL A 233 -1.98 -12.65 -8.83
N PHE A 234 -1.65 -11.90 -9.88
CA PHE A 234 -0.75 -12.38 -10.94
C PHE A 234 0.69 -12.59 -10.47
N GLY A 235 1.16 -11.79 -9.49
CA GLY A 235 2.46 -11.95 -8.87
C GLY A 235 2.54 -13.13 -7.89
N GLY A 236 1.46 -13.88 -7.72
CA GLY A 236 1.37 -14.99 -6.77
C GLY A 236 1.15 -14.49 -5.34
N ILE A 237 -0.12 -14.29 -4.97
CA ILE A 237 -0.48 -13.89 -3.62
C ILE A 237 0.04 -14.94 -2.63
N GLY A 238 1.01 -14.56 -1.81
CA GLY A 238 1.59 -15.43 -0.79
C GLY A 238 2.95 -16.01 -1.14
N SER A 239 3.39 -16.02 -2.39
CA SER A 239 4.73 -16.52 -2.76
C SER A 239 5.84 -15.76 -2.05
N ILE A 240 5.71 -14.43 -1.90
CA ILE A 240 6.67 -13.59 -1.17
C ILE A 240 6.78 -14.00 0.32
N LEU A 241 5.70 -14.46 0.93
CA LEU A 241 5.70 -14.92 2.33
C LEU A 241 5.99 -16.41 2.47
N LEU A 242 5.69 -17.21 1.43
CA LEU A 242 5.86 -18.67 1.44
C LEU A 242 7.20 -19.11 0.84
N ASP A 243 7.69 -18.42 -0.21
CA ASP A 243 8.86 -18.84 -1.01
C ASP A 243 10.21 -18.41 -0.40
N ILE A 244 10.17 -17.57 0.65
CA ILE A 244 11.37 -17.03 1.27
C ILE A 244 12.10 -18.07 2.17
N ASN A 245 11.51 -19.24 2.46
CA ASN A 245 12.17 -20.27 3.28
C ASN A 245 11.62 -21.69 3.07
N LEU A 246 11.94 -22.30 1.97
CA LEU A 246 12.05 -23.75 1.93
C LEU A 246 13.52 -24.11 1.76
N PRO A 247 14.22 -24.59 2.80
CA PRO A 247 15.56 -25.16 2.66
C PRO A 247 15.56 -26.46 1.83
N ASP A 248 14.39 -27.06 1.66
CA ASP A 248 14.19 -28.34 1.01
C ASP A 248 13.14 -28.23 -0.10
N GLY A 249 13.63 -27.94 -1.29
CA GLY A 249 13.06 -28.11 -2.61
C GLY A 249 11.56 -28.30 -2.81
N SER A 250 11.05 -27.65 -3.85
CA SER A 250 9.76 -27.85 -4.52
C SER A 250 8.49 -27.35 -3.81
N GLY A 251 8.26 -26.03 -3.85
CA GLY A 251 6.91 -25.45 -3.67
C GLY A 251 5.94 -25.76 -4.83
N LEU A 252 6.28 -26.71 -5.71
CA LEU A 252 5.47 -27.12 -6.88
C LEU A 252 4.57 -28.33 -6.62
N GLU A 253 4.62 -28.94 -5.44
CA GLU A 253 3.80 -30.12 -5.13
C GLU A 253 2.50 -29.83 -4.36
N LEU A 254 2.10 -28.56 -4.20
CA LEU A 254 0.87 -28.18 -3.51
C LEU A 254 -0.06 -27.29 -4.37
N LEU A 255 -0.12 -27.54 -5.68
CA LEU A 255 -1.19 -27.04 -6.54
C LEU A 255 -2.17 -28.15 -6.88
#